data_84fb0f51d0e1dbf023af535131e06c43
#
_entry.id   84fb0f51d0e1dbf023af535131e06c43
#
_cell.length_a   1.000
_cell.length_b   1.000
_cell.length_c   1.000
_cell.angle_alpha   90.00
_cell.angle_beta   90.00
_cell.angle_gamma   90.00
#
_symmetry.space_group_name_H-M   'P 1'
#
loop_
_entity.id
_entity.type
_entity.pdbx_description
1 polymer ?
#
loop_
_entity_poly.entity_id
_entity_poly.type
_entity_poly.pdbx_seq_one_letter_code
_entity_poly.pdbx_strand_id
1 'polypeptide(L)'
;MRIVSLLPAGTEIVAALGALEELVGVSHECDYPTAVQSLPRVTSCAVDPHASSIAIDREVRRIAESGAPVFALDAAQLARLAPTLILTQTLCDVCAVSEGDVRELGAVLDPAPRILPLTGTTLDGVSRDIVIVGEAIGRSAAATALVHEIAARLRRVHETLKAARAPRPRVAVIEWLDPLFAAGHWTPELVRRAGGVDVLAEPGAHSAEVDVGRIRDARPTLLLFAPCGFDLARSARESAALLETPAWEWAAGIEAWAIDGNALTSRPGPRLADAVETLAGIIAPSILPAPSAAYARRIA
;
A
#
# COMPACT_ATOMS: atom_id res chain seq x y z
N MET A 1 -13.48 -1.07 23.28
CA MET A 1 -12.46 -2.10 22.94
C MET A 1 -11.09 -1.43 23.03
N ARG A 2 -9.99 -2.18 23.17
CA ARG A 2 -8.61 -1.63 23.14
C ARG A 2 -7.89 -2.29 21.95
N ILE A 3 -7.72 -1.52 20.88
CA ILE A 3 -7.19 -2.03 19.61
C ILE A 3 -5.75 -1.55 19.43
N VAL A 4 -4.85 -2.48 19.09
CA VAL A 4 -3.53 -2.17 18.57
C VAL A 4 -3.49 -2.55 17.09
N SER A 5 -3.01 -1.65 16.25
CA SER A 5 -2.82 -1.91 14.83
C SER A 5 -1.33 -1.90 14.48
N LEU A 6 -0.82 -3.02 14.00
CA LEU A 6 0.59 -3.19 13.64
C LEU A 6 0.88 -2.81 12.18
N LEU A 7 -0.10 -2.25 11.47
CA LEU A 7 0.03 -1.85 10.06
C LEU A 7 -0.88 -0.67 9.72
N PRO A 8 -0.46 0.20 8.78
CA PRO A 8 -1.26 1.36 8.38
C PRO A 8 -2.65 1.00 7.85
N ALA A 9 -2.78 -0.05 7.05
CA ALA A 9 -4.08 -0.48 6.50
C ALA A 9 -5.10 -0.79 7.60
N GLY A 10 -4.72 -1.53 8.65
CA GLY A 10 -5.58 -1.82 9.80
C GLY A 10 -6.00 -0.57 10.54
N THR A 11 -5.08 0.36 10.75
CA THR A 11 -5.33 1.67 11.37
C THR A 11 -6.36 2.46 10.59
N GLU A 12 -6.21 2.54 9.27
CA GLU A 12 -7.12 3.27 8.39
C GLU A 12 -8.52 2.62 8.32
N ILE A 13 -8.59 1.28 8.32
CA ILE A 13 -9.86 0.56 8.37
C ILE A 13 -10.59 0.88 9.68
N VAL A 14 -9.93 0.76 10.84
CA VAL A 14 -10.54 1.05 12.15
C VAL A 14 -11.04 2.49 12.20
N ALA A 15 -10.24 3.46 11.71
CA ALA A 15 -10.62 4.87 11.66
C ALA A 15 -11.82 5.09 10.75
N ALA A 16 -11.84 4.50 9.55
CA ALA A 16 -12.95 4.61 8.59
C ALA A 16 -14.25 3.98 9.10
N LEU A 17 -14.15 2.98 9.97
CA LEU A 17 -15.30 2.36 10.64
C LEU A 17 -15.81 3.16 11.86
N GLY A 18 -15.24 4.34 12.13
CA GLY A 18 -15.65 5.19 13.24
C GLY A 18 -15.23 4.68 14.63
N ALA A 19 -14.14 3.90 14.69
CA ALA A 19 -13.62 3.34 15.95
C ALA A 19 -12.21 3.88 16.30
N LEU A 20 -11.86 5.08 15.83
CA LEU A 20 -10.57 5.72 16.05
C LEU A 20 -10.20 5.81 17.54
N GLU A 21 -11.15 6.12 18.40
CA GLU A 21 -10.96 6.26 19.86
C GLU A 21 -10.64 4.91 20.54
N GLU A 22 -10.91 3.79 19.87
CA GLU A 22 -10.61 2.46 20.37
C GLU A 22 -9.15 2.04 20.07
N LEU A 23 -8.46 2.76 19.16
CA LEU A 23 -7.03 2.58 18.91
C LEU A 23 -6.22 3.11 20.10
N VAL A 24 -5.46 2.22 20.75
CA VAL A 24 -4.61 2.54 21.89
C VAL A 24 -3.11 2.48 21.57
N GLY A 25 -2.75 1.92 20.41
CA GLY A 25 -1.38 1.85 19.92
C GLY A 25 -1.36 1.49 18.43
N VAL A 26 -0.33 1.96 17.74
CA VAL A 26 -0.19 1.81 16.29
C VAL A 26 1.25 1.49 15.88
N SER A 27 1.46 0.99 14.67
CA SER A 27 2.79 0.82 14.06
C SER A 27 3.50 2.16 13.90
N HIS A 28 4.83 2.14 13.85
CA HIS A 28 5.65 3.32 13.54
C HIS A 28 5.33 3.95 12.17
N GLU A 29 4.78 3.17 11.23
CA GLU A 29 4.39 3.63 9.89
C GLU A 29 2.99 4.27 9.82
N CYS A 30 2.19 4.18 10.88
CA CYS A 30 0.83 4.71 10.87
C CYS A 30 0.85 6.24 10.98
N ASP A 31 0.49 6.93 9.93
CA ASP A 31 0.49 8.39 9.83
C ASP A 31 -0.90 8.98 9.46
N TYR A 32 -1.83 8.12 9.06
CA TYR A 32 -3.18 8.51 8.64
C TYR A 32 -4.28 7.71 9.38
N PRO A 33 -5.39 8.40 9.76
CA PRO A 33 -5.58 9.87 9.75
C PRO A 33 -4.62 10.56 10.73
N THR A 34 -4.40 11.87 10.57
CA THR A 34 -3.41 12.63 11.36
C THR A 34 -3.56 12.43 12.88
N ALA A 35 -4.78 12.19 13.36
CA ALA A 35 -5.06 11.97 14.78
C ALA A 35 -4.30 10.76 15.38
N VAL A 36 -3.92 9.75 14.57
CA VAL A 36 -3.18 8.58 15.08
C VAL A 36 -1.70 8.88 15.36
N GLN A 37 -1.20 10.02 14.90
CA GLN A 37 0.21 10.39 15.11
C GLN A 37 0.56 10.61 16.58
N SER A 38 -0.41 10.93 17.42
CA SER A 38 -0.25 11.09 18.86
C SER A 38 -0.32 9.77 19.65
N LEU A 39 -0.69 8.66 19.00
CA LEU A 39 -0.81 7.37 19.66
C LEU A 39 0.55 6.72 19.91
N PRO A 40 0.68 5.91 20.98
CA PRO A 40 1.88 5.12 21.26
C PRO A 40 2.30 4.26 20.06
N ARG A 41 3.59 4.29 19.73
CA ARG A 41 4.19 3.40 18.74
C ARG A 41 4.59 2.08 19.40
N VAL A 42 4.16 0.97 18.82
CA VAL A 42 4.40 -0.37 19.36
C VAL A 42 5.33 -1.21 18.47
N THR A 43 5.79 -0.62 17.37
CA THR A 43 6.78 -1.24 16.48
C THR A 43 7.90 -0.27 16.16
N SER A 44 9.04 -0.81 15.75
CA SER A 44 10.15 -0.05 15.17
C SER A 44 10.74 -0.79 13.98
N CYS A 45 11.43 -0.08 13.09
CA CYS A 45 12.16 -0.64 11.96
C CYS A 45 13.66 -0.55 12.22
N ALA A 46 14.39 -1.61 11.88
CA ALA A 46 15.85 -1.64 11.98
C ALA A 46 16.55 -0.92 10.81
N VAL A 47 15.79 -0.64 9.72
CA VAL A 47 16.30 -0.02 8.50
C VAL A 47 16.00 1.47 8.52
N ASP A 48 16.96 2.30 8.10
CA ASP A 48 16.76 3.75 7.93
C ASP A 48 15.83 4.01 6.72
N PRO A 49 14.61 4.52 6.94
CA PRO A 49 13.67 4.77 5.85
C PRO A 49 14.10 5.91 4.91
N HIS A 50 15.09 6.72 5.30
CA HIS A 50 15.61 7.84 4.48
C HIS A 50 16.81 7.45 3.63
N ALA A 51 17.34 6.24 3.77
CA ALA A 51 18.43 5.73 2.94
C ALA A 51 17.98 5.58 1.47
N SER A 52 18.92 5.43 0.54
CA SER A 52 18.60 5.16 -0.87
C SER A 52 17.92 3.79 -1.04
N SER A 53 17.12 3.62 -2.11
CA SER A 53 16.41 2.37 -2.40
C SER A 53 17.34 1.15 -2.35
N ILE A 54 18.53 1.23 -2.96
CA ILE A 54 19.52 0.14 -2.93
C ILE A 54 20.07 -0.12 -1.52
N ALA A 55 20.26 0.93 -0.70
CA ALA A 55 20.75 0.77 0.66
C ALA A 55 19.69 0.09 1.56
N ILE A 56 18.42 0.47 1.40
CA ILE A 56 17.29 -0.16 2.08
C ILE A 56 17.21 -1.65 1.69
N ASP A 57 17.21 -1.96 0.38
CA ASP A 57 17.14 -3.35 -0.11
C ASP A 57 18.28 -4.21 0.42
N ARG A 58 19.52 -3.71 0.35
CA ARG A 58 20.69 -4.43 0.88
C ARG A 58 20.58 -4.71 2.38
N GLU A 59 20.13 -3.73 3.14
CA GLU A 59 19.99 -3.88 4.59
C GLU A 59 18.86 -4.84 4.95
N VAL A 60 17.72 -4.78 4.25
CA VAL A 60 16.61 -5.75 4.41
C VAL A 60 17.09 -7.18 4.10
N ARG A 61 17.80 -7.39 2.99
CA ARG A 61 18.35 -8.73 2.64
C ARG A 61 19.36 -9.21 3.67
N ARG A 62 20.26 -8.33 4.14
CA ARG A 62 21.24 -8.66 5.17
C ARG A 62 20.58 -9.09 6.48
N ILE A 63 19.53 -8.39 6.90
CA ILE A 63 18.78 -8.72 8.13
C ILE A 63 18.06 -10.06 7.92
N ALA A 64 17.37 -10.26 6.80
CA ALA A 64 16.68 -11.52 6.49
C ALA A 64 17.63 -12.72 6.46
N GLU A 65 18.82 -12.59 5.85
CA GLU A 65 19.87 -13.62 5.84
C GLU A 65 20.39 -13.97 7.25
N SER A 66 20.40 -13.02 8.17
CA SER A 66 20.79 -13.26 9.56
C SER A 66 19.72 -13.93 10.41
N GLY A 67 18.48 -14.07 9.88
CA GLY A 67 17.32 -14.56 10.61
C GLY A 67 16.77 -13.56 11.66
N ALA A 68 17.28 -12.33 11.66
CA ALA A 68 16.77 -11.28 12.55
C ALA A 68 15.49 -10.64 11.96
N PRO A 69 14.59 -10.12 12.79
CA PRO A 69 13.41 -9.40 12.30
C PRO A 69 13.78 -8.01 11.78
N VAL A 70 13.22 -7.61 10.64
CA VAL A 70 13.31 -6.23 10.11
C VAL A 70 12.53 -5.27 11.01
N PHE A 71 11.40 -5.73 11.53
CA PHE A 71 10.52 -4.97 12.42
C PHE A 71 10.48 -5.61 13.80
N ALA A 72 10.63 -4.78 14.84
CA ALA A 72 10.58 -5.23 16.22
C ALA A 72 9.29 -4.76 16.91
N LEU A 73 8.75 -5.60 17.81
CA LEU A 73 7.64 -5.28 18.69
C LEU A 73 8.16 -4.73 20.02
N ASP A 74 7.55 -3.66 20.52
CA ASP A 74 7.74 -3.21 21.91
C ASP A 74 6.80 -3.98 22.84
N ALA A 75 7.28 -5.12 23.33
CA ALA A 75 6.55 -5.99 24.24
C ALA A 75 6.11 -5.27 25.54
N ALA A 76 6.97 -4.40 26.08
CA ALA A 76 6.67 -3.65 27.30
C ALA A 76 5.54 -2.62 27.05
N GLN A 77 5.55 -1.96 25.90
CA GLN A 77 4.49 -1.04 25.51
C GLN A 77 3.17 -1.78 25.26
N LEU A 78 3.21 -2.93 24.56
CA LEU A 78 2.02 -3.76 24.35
C LEU A 78 1.41 -4.24 25.67
N ALA A 79 2.22 -4.68 26.62
CA ALA A 79 1.74 -5.07 27.93
C ALA A 79 1.05 -3.91 28.68
N ARG A 80 1.65 -2.70 28.64
CA ARG A 80 1.04 -1.49 29.24
C ARG A 80 -0.27 -1.11 28.58
N LEU A 81 -0.37 -1.28 27.27
CA LEU A 81 -1.57 -0.97 26.51
C LEU A 81 -2.69 -1.98 26.71
N ALA A 82 -2.40 -3.19 27.20
CA ALA A 82 -3.36 -4.27 27.45
C ALA A 82 -4.42 -4.37 26.33
N PRO A 83 -4.02 -4.64 25.06
CA PRO A 83 -4.95 -4.71 23.95
C PRO A 83 -5.91 -5.88 24.09
N THR A 84 -7.14 -5.71 23.64
CA THR A 84 -8.11 -6.80 23.49
C THR A 84 -8.15 -7.35 22.05
N LEU A 85 -7.64 -6.56 21.10
CA LEU A 85 -7.51 -6.92 19.68
C LEU A 85 -6.20 -6.37 19.12
N ILE A 86 -5.47 -7.22 18.40
CA ILE A 86 -4.29 -6.82 17.62
C ILE A 86 -4.56 -7.11 16.15
N LEU A 87 -4.43 -6.07 15.30
CA LEU A 87 -4.47 -6.21 13.84
C LEU A 87 -3.05 -6.38 13.31
N THR A 88 -2.83 -7.41 12.50
CA THR A 88 -1.55 -7.71 11.86
C THR A 88 -1.77 -8.11 10.40
N GLN A 89 -0.72 -8.53 9.68
CA GLN A 89 -0.83 -9.05 8.32
C GLN A 89 0.00 -10.31 8.13
N THR A 90 -0.29 -11.05 7.05
CA THR A 90 0.44 -12.26 6.65
C THR A 90 1.00 -12.18 5.23
N LEU A 91 0.99 -10.98 4.61
CA LEU A 91 1.30 -10.80 3.19
C LEU A 91 2.79 -10.84 2.86
N CYS A 92 3.63 -10.33 3.77
CA CYS A 92 5.05 -10.17 3.52
C CYS A 92 5.81 -10.06 4.85
N ASP A 93 6.77 -10.96 5.07
CA ASP A 93 7.58 -10.97 6.29
C ASP A 93 8.59 -9.80 6.35
N VAL A 94 8.80 -9.11 5.23
CA VAL A 94 9.69 -7.94 5.13
C VAL A 94 8.96 -6.60 5.13
N CYS A 95 7.61 -6.60 5.20
CA CYS A 95 6.80 -5.38 5.13
C CYS A 95 6.08 -5.06 6.44
N ALA A 96 6.07 -5.99 7.41
CA ALA A 96 5.51 -5.81 8.75
C ALA A 96 6.08 -6.86 9.69
N VAL A 97 5.73 -6.74 10.98
CA VAL A 97 6.05 -7.75 11.99
C VAL A 97 5.44 -9.09 11.60
N SER A 98 6.20 -10.19 11.73
CA SER A 98 5.72 -11.52 11.40
C SER A 98 4.51 -11.92 12.25
N GLU A 99 3.55 -12.64 11.67
CA GLU A 99 2.40 -13.15 12.43
C GLU A 99 2.84 -14.08 13.55
N GLY A 100 3.93 -14.83 13.35
CA GLY A 100 4.52 -15.72 14.37
C GLY A 100 4.91 -14.95 15.62
N ASP A 101 5.72 -13.90 15.48
CA ASP A 101 6.16 -13.05 16.60
C ASP A 101 4.98 -12.40 17.33
N VAL A 102 3.96 -11.97 16.58
CA VAL A 102 2.74 -11.40 17.17
C VAL A 102 1.97 -12.43 17.98
N ARG A 103 1.86 -13.67 17.50
CA ARG A 103 1.18 -14.76 18.22
C ARG A 103 1.93 -15.20 19.47
N GLU A 104 3.25 -15.34 19.39
CA GLU A 104 4.09 -15.69 20.52
C GLU A 104 4.00 -14.63 21.62
N LEU A 105 4.14 -13.35 21.26
CA LEU A 105 3.99 -12.26 22.20
C LEU A 105 2.57 -12.17 22.76
N GLY A 106 1.55 -12.31 21.91
CA GLY A 106 0.14 -12.26 22.32
C GLY A 106 -0.22 -13.36 23.34
N ALA A 107 0.42 -14.52 23.23
CA ALA A 107 0.16 -15.65 24.15
C ALA A 107 0.67 -15.42 25.59
N VAL A 108 1.64 -14.51 25.78
CA VAL A 108 2.20 -14.19 27.10
C VAL A 108 1.58 -12.93 27.73
N LEU A 109 0.72 -12.22 26.99
CA LEU A 109 -0.04 -11.09 27.53
C LEU A 109 -1.25 -11.60 28.35
N ASP A 110 -1.56 -10.89 29.43
CA ASP A 110 -2.72 -11.20 30.29
C ASP A 110 -3.59 -9.92 30.47
N PRO A 111 -4.86 -9.94 30.00
CA PRO A 111 -5.49 -11.01 29.23
C PRO A 111 -4.92 -11.14 27.80
N ALA A 112 -4.90 -12.36 27.27
CA ALA A 112 -4.43 -12.60 25.89
C ALA A 112 -5.35 -11.91 24.88
N PRO A 113 -4.82 -11.07 23.95
CA PRO A 113 -5.61 -10.40 22.94
C PRO A 113 -6.06 -11.37 21.83
N ARG A 114 -7.17 -11.06 21.18
CA ARG A 114 -7.49 -11.65 19.88
C ARG A 114 -6.51 -11.09 18.83
N ILE A 115 -5.89 -11.95 18.03
CA ILE A 115 -5.04 -11.55 16.90
C ILE A 115 -5.82 -11.75 15.61
N LEU A 116 -5.87 -10.72 14.78
CA LEU A 116 -6.61 -10.70 13.53
C LEU A 116 -5.67 -10.33 12.38
N PRO A 117 -5.23 -11.31 11.57
CA PRO A 117 -4.42 -11.04 10.39
C PRO A 117 -5.28 -10.51 9.23
N LEU A 118 -4.77 -9.50 8.51
CA LEU A 118 -5.29 -9.05 7.22
C LEU A 118 -4.54 -9.80 6.12
N THR A 119 -5.28 -10.32 5.13
CA THR A 119 -4.73 -11.26 4.12
C THR A 119 -5.03 -10.87 2.69
N GLY A 120 -5.68 -9.73 2.47
CA GLY A 120 -6.17 -9.31 1.17
C GLY A 120 -5.04 -8.93 0.20
N THR A 121 -4.87 -9.71 -0.87
CA THR A 121 -3.93 -9.44 -1.98
C THR A 121 -4.61 -8.88 -3.22
N THR A 122 -5.94 -8.74 -3.21
CA THR A 122 -6.78 -8.20 -4.28
C THR A 122 -7.80 -7.23 -3.70
N LEU A 123 -8.48 -6.44 -4.53
CA LEU A 123 -9.53 -5.52 -4.04
C LEU A 123 -10.67 -6.26 -3.32
N ASP A 124 -11.03 -7.45 -3.80
CA ASP A 124 -12.02 -8.28 -3.11
C ASP A 124 -11.49 -8.82 -1.78
N GLY A 125 -10.20 -9.15 -1.71
CA GLY A 125 -9.53 -9.55 -0.46
C GLY A 125 -9.55 -8.42 0.56
N VAL A 126 -9.16 -7.21 0.16
CA VAL A 126 -9.19 -6.01 1.01
C VAL A 126 -10.63 -5.70 1.48
N SER A 127 -11.62 -5.87 0.61
CA SER A 127 -13.03 -5.71 1.00
C SER A 127 -13.45 -6.71 2.07
N ARG A 128 -12.98 -7.96 1.99
CA ARG A 128 -13.20 -8.98 3.04
C ARG A 128 -12.50 -8.59 4.35
N ASP A 129 -11.27 -8.09 4.30
CA ASP A 129 -10.55 -7.63 5.49
C ASP A 129 -11.32 -6.50 6.19
N ILE A 130 -11.87 -5.53 5.45
CA ILE A 130 -12.73 -4.47 6.01
C ILE A 130 -13.94 -5.06 6.76
N VAL A 131 -14.61 -6.05 6.16
CA VAL A 131 -15.77 -6.72 6.79
C VAL A 131 -15.36 -7.45 8.05
N ILE A 132 -14.28 -8.25 8.00
CA ILE A 132 -13.77 -9.04 9.13
C ILE A 132 -13.36 -8.13 10.30
N VAL A 133 -12.69 -7.02 10.02
CA VAL A 133 -12.36 -6.00 11.04
C VAL A 133 -13.65 -5.41 11.62
N GLY A 134 -14.61 -5.02 10.77
CA GLY A 134 -15.89 -4.48 11.20
C GLY A 134 -16.67 -5.43 12.12
N GLU A 135 -16.69 -6.72 11.82
CA GLU A 135 -17.28 -7.77 12.68
C GLU A 135 -16.53 -7.86 14.01
N ALA A 136 -15.19 -7.88 13.96
CA ALA A 136 -14.36 -8.03 15.16
C ALA A 136 -14.52 -6.87 16.15
N ILE A 137 -14.80 -5.66 15.67
CA ILE A 137 -14.97 -4.44 16.49
C ILE A 137 -16.44 -4.03 16.69
N GLY A 138 -17.40 -4.88 16.28
CA GLY A 138 -18.84 -4.60 16.43
C GLY A 138 -19.35 -3.45 15.54
N ARG A 139 -18.75 -3.24 14.37
CA ARG A 139 -19.08 -2.20 13.38
C ARG A 139 -19.49 -2.79 12.02
N SER A 140 -20.15 -3.95 11.99
CA SER A 140 -20.49 -4.67 10.75
C SER A 140 -21.30 -3.82 9.76
N ALA A 141 -22.25 -3.02 10.25
CA ALA A 141 -23.04 -2.13 9.39
C ALA A 141 -22.18 -1.04 8.72
N ALA A 142 -21.23 -0.44 9.47
CA ALA A 142 -20.30 0.55 8.93
C ALA A 142 -19.35 -0.08 7.91
N ALA A 143 -18.87 -1.30 8.17
CA ALA A 143 -18.00 -2.03 7.24
C ALA A 143 -18.73 -2.35 5.93
N THR A 144 -19.96 -2.82 5.99
CA THR A 144 -20.81 -3.07 4.80
C THR A 144 -21.03 -1.77 4.01
N ALA A 145 -21.34 -0.66 4.69
CA ALA A 145 -21.54 0.64 4.04
C ALA A 145 -20.24 1.12 3.36
N LEU A 146 -19.09 1.00 4.02
CA LEU A 146 -17.78 1.38 3.48
C LEU A 146 -17.43 0.56 2.23
N VAL A 147 -17.60 -0.76 2.27
CA VAL A 147 -17.36 -1.63 1.10
C VAL A 147 -18.28 -1.26 -0.05
N HIS A 148 -19.56 -0.97 0.21
CA HIS A 148 -20.50 -0.51 -0.82
C HIS A 148 -20.12 0.85 -1.41
N GLU A 149 -19.64 1.77 -0.59
CA GLU A 149 -19.13 3.08 -1.04
C GLU A 149 -17.93 2.91 -1.96
N ILE A 150 -16.90 2.15 -1.53
CA ILE A 150 -15.73 1.83 -2.36
C ILE A 150 -16.18 1.23 -3.70
N ALA A 151 -17.02 0.19 -3.66
CA ALA A 151 -17.52 -0.46 -4.86
C ALA A 151 -18.30 0.51 -5.79
N ALA A 152 -19.06 1.45 -5.23
CA ALA A 152 -19.77 2.47 -6.00
C ALA A 152 -18.82 3.45 -6.70
N ARG A 153 -17.75 3.88 -6.02
CA ARG A 153 -16.68 4.72 -6.59
C ARG A 153 -16.01 4.01 -7.77
N LEU A 154 -15.59 2.76 -7.57
CA LEU A 154 -14.97 1.95 -8.63
C LEU A 154 -15.91 1.75 -9.84
N ARG A 155 -17.21 1.51 -9.59
CA ARG A 155 -18.20 1.39 -10.68
C ARG A 155 -18.35 2.69 -11.45
N ARG A 156 -18.40 3.85 -10.80
CA ARG A 156 -18.48 5.16 -11.49
C ARG A 156 -17.32 5.35 -12.46
N VAL A 157 -16.08 5.06 -12.03
CA VAL A 157 -14.91 5.11 -12.92
C VAL A 157 -15.08 4.18 -14.11
N HIS A 158 -15.44 2.91 -13.85
CA HIS A 158 -15.65 1.91 -14.91
C HIS A 158 -16.71 2.33 -15.92
N GLU A 159 -17.88 2.77 -15.45
CA GLU A 159 -19.01 3.16 -16.31
C GLU A 159 -18.68 4.39 -17.15
N THR A 160 -17.99 5.37 -16.58
CA THR A 160 -17.54 6.58 -17.29
C THR A 160 -16.57 6.21 -18.42
N LEU A 161 -15.56 5.40 -18.13
CA LEU A 161 -14.59 4.93 -19.14
C LEU A 161 -15.24 4.10 -20.23
N LYS A 162 -16.18 3.22 -19.86
CA LYS A 162 -16.93 2.37 -20.80
C LYS A 162 -17.83 3.19 -21.72
N ALA A 163 -18.57 4.17 -21.17
CA ALA A 163 -19.44 5.05 -21.95
C ALA A 163 -18.66 5.88 -22.97
N ALA A 164 -17.48 6.36 -22.59
CA ALA A 164 -16.57 7.12 -23.44
C ALA A 164 -15.79 6.24 -24.43
N ARG A 165 -15.89 4.91 -24.35
CA ARG A 165 -15.04 3.97 -25.10
C ARG A 165 -13.55 4.29 -24.95
N ALA A 166 -13.12 4.61 -23.73
CA ALA A 166 -11.76 5.03 -23.44
C ALA A 166 -10.73 3.99 -23.93
N PRO A 167 -9.63 4.43 -24.53
CA PRO A 167 -8.52 3.53 -24.84
C PRO A 167 -7.93 2.96 -23.56
N ARG A 168 -7.32 1.78 -23.66
CA ARG A 168 -6.66 1.13 -22.53
C ARG A 168 -5.15 1.12 -22.74
N PRO A 169 -4.43 2.14 -22.26
CA PRO A 169 -2.99 2.23 -22.43
C PRO A 169 -2.26 1.09 -21.71
N ARG A 170 -1.08 0.77 -22.19
CA ARG A 170 -0.15 -0.18 -21.61
C ARG A 170 0.63 0.54 -20.50
N VAL A 171 0.44 0.11 -19.27
CA VAL A 171 0.99 0.77 -18.08
C VAL A 171 2.05 -0.14 -17.46
N ALA A 172 3.24 0.39 -17.20
CA ALA A 172 4.23 -0.25 -16.35
C ALA A 172 4.25 0.44 -15.00
N VAL A 173 4.00 -0.32 -13.92
CA VAL A 173 4.06 0.20 -12.54
C VAL A 173 5.31 -0.32 -11.86
N ILE A 174 6.15 0.62 -11.39
CA ILE A 174 7.39 0.35 -10.69
C ILE A 174 7.20 0.71 -9.21
N GLU A 175 7.26 -0.28 -8.33
CA GLU A 175 7.04 -0.10 -6.89
C GLU A 175 8.32 -0.10 -6.04
N TRP A 176 9.47 -0.29 -6.67
CA TRP A 176 10.80 -0.09 -6.07
C TRP A 176 11.80 0.30 -7.14
N LEU A 177 12.77 1.16 -6.80
CA LEU A 177 13.58 1.85 -7.80
C LEU A 177 14.98 1.23 -7.99
N ASP A 178 15.52 0.56 -6.98
CA ASP A 178 16.82 -0.12 -7.08
C ASP A 178 16.97 -1.18 -5.98
N PRO A 179 16.98 -2.50 -6.34
CA PRO A 179 16.68 -3.01 -7.67
C PRO A 179 15.23 -2.68 -8.09
N LEU A 180 14.95 -2.72 -9.40
CA LEU A 180 13.58 -2.43 -9.87
C LEU A 180 12.64 -3.57 -9.53
N PHE A 181 11.46 -3.22 -8.97
CA PHE A 181 10.36 -4.17 -8.78
C PHE A 181 9.11 -3.71 -9.54
N ALA A 182 8.52 -4.64 -10.28
CA ALA A 182 7.18 -4.49 -10.79
C ALA A 182 6.18 -4.62 -9.64
N ALA A 183 5.15 -3.78 -9.65
CA ALA A 183 4.13 -3.79 -8.62
C ALA A 183 3.30 -5.08 -8.63
N GLY A 184 2.93 -5.55 -7.45
CA GLY A 184 2.17 -6.78 -7.27
C GLY A 184 0.85 -6.59 -6.52
N HIS A 185 0.34 -7.70 -5.97
CA HIS A 185 -0.84 -7.77 -5.11
C HIS A 185 -2.07 -7.11 -5.76
N TRP A 186 -2.63 -6.07 -5.16
CA TRP A 186 -3.80 -5.31 -5.65
C TRP A 186 -3.46 -4.30 -6.75
N THR A 187 -2.18 -3.88 -6.88
CA THR A 187 -1.80 -2.76 -7.77
C THR A 187 -2.13 -3.01 -9.26
N PRO A 188 -1.88 -4.19 -9.86
CA PRO A 188 -2.32 -4.46 -11.22
C PRO A 188 -3.84 -4.38 -11.38
N GLU A 189 -4.60 -4.73 -10.34
CA GLU A 189 -6.06 -4.56 -10.35
C GLU A 189 -6.46 -3.09 -10.29
N LEU A 190 -5.75 -2.23 -9.52
CA LEU A 190 -5.98 -0.77 -9.51
C LEU A 190 -5.82 -0.19 -10.92
N VAL A 191 -4.73 -0.54 -11.62
CA VAL A 191 -4.50 -0.13 -13.01
C VAL A 191 -5.64 -0.58 -13.92
N ARG A 192 -6.07 -1.83 -13.80
CA ARG A 192 -7.19 -2.38 -14.59
C ARG A 192 -8.50 -1.64 -14.32
N ARG A 193 -8.82 -1.35 -13.05
CA ARG A 193 -10.02 -0.60 -12.65
C ARG A 193 -9.97 0.86 -13.11
N ALA A 194 -8.77 1.44 -13.17
CA ALA A 194 -8.53 2.77 -13.70
C ALA A 194 -8.54 2.87 -15.24
N GLY A 195 -8.72 1.75 -15.95
CA GLY A 195 -8.84 1.71 -17.41
C GLY A 195 -7.53 1.39 -18.15
N GLY A 196 -6.44 1.10 -17.48
CA GLY A 196 -5.17 0.67 -18.06
C GLY A 196 -5.06 -0.86 -18.26
N VAL A 197 -3.91 -1.29 -18.75
CA VAL A 197 -3.45 -2.68 -18.77
C VAL A 197 -2.08 -2.69 -18.16
N ASP A 198 -1.93 -3.27 -16.97
CA ASP A 198 -0.60 -3.52 -16.40
C ASP A 198 0.14 -4.52 -17.30
N VAL A 199 1.37 -4.18 -17.69
CA VAL A 199 2.14 -5.00 -18.64
C VAL A 199 3.26 -5.78 -17.98
N LEU A 200 3.44 -5.63 -16.67
CA LEU A 200 4.53 -6.27 -15.91
C LEU A 200 4.01 -7.33 -14.95
N ALA A 201 2.79 -7.19 -14.42
CA ALA A 201 2.29 -8.02 -13.36
C ALA A 201 0.79 -8.36 -13.51
N GLU A 202 0.36 -9.40 -12.79
CA GLU A 202 -1.03 -9.86 -12.73
C GLU A 202 -1.61 -9.63 -11.33
N PRO A 203 -2.92 -9.35 -11.22
CA PRO A 203 -3.60 -9.17 -9.95
C PRO A 203 -3.40 -10.35 -8.99
N GLY A 204 -3.06 -10.06 -7.75
CA GLY A 204 -2.86 -11.05 -6.69
C GLY A 204 -1.50 -11.73 -6.69
N ALA A 205 -0.67 -11.53 -7.73
CA ALA A 205 0.70 -12.03 -7.75
C ALA A 205 1.60 -11.21 -6.81
N HIS A 206 2.67 -11.81 -6.32
CA HIS A 206 3.68 -11.06 -5.57
C HIS A 206 4.43 -10.07 -6.48
N SER A 207 4.90 -8.99 -5.88
CA SER A 207 5.85 -8.08 -6.52
C SER A 207 7.12 -8.82 -6.91
N ALA A 208 7.64 -8.54 -8.09
CA ALA A 208 8.79 -9.26 -8.63
C ALA A 208 9.88 -8.30 -9.09
N GLU A 209 11.12 -8.68 -8.85
CA GLU A 209 12.27 -7.98 -9.42
C GLU A 209 12.21 -8.03 -10.94
N VAL A 210 12.50 -6.90 -11.58
CA VAL A 210 12.43 -6.75 -13.04
C VAL A 210 13.60 -5.92 -13.53
N ASP A 211 14.17 -6.29 -14.67
CA ASP A 211 15.20 -5.48 -15.33
C ASP A 211 14.60 -4.47 -16.31
N VAL A 212 15.36 -3.42 -16.62
CA VAL A 212 14.97 -2.36 -17.55
C VAL A 212 14.63 -2.90 -18.94
N GLY A 213 15.32 -3.94 -19.40
CA GLY A 213 15.09 -4.58 -20.69
C GLY A 213 13.67 -5.19 -20.76
N ARG A 214 13.24 -5.91 -19.71
CA ARG A 214 11.90 -6.46 -19.63
C ARG A 214 10.83 -5.37 -19.63
N ILE A 215 11.07 -4.25 -18.93
CA ILE A 215 10.13 -3.09 -18.92
C ILE A 215 10.01 -2.54 -20.34
N ARG A 216 11.14 -2.29 -21.02
CA ARG A 216 11.18 -1.80 -22.40
C ARG A 216 10.46 -2.76 -23.36
N ASP A 217 10.74 -4.06 -23.27
CA ASP A 217 10.21 -5.07 -24.18
C ASP A 217 8.70 -5.29 -23.96
N ALA A 218 8.18 -4.96 -22.76
CA ALA A 218 6.75 -4.87 -22.49
C ALA A 218 6.08 -3.69 -23.21
N ARG A 219 6.82 -2.78 -23.83
CA ARG A 219 6.34 -1.64 -24.61
C ARG A 219 5.23 -0.85 -23.90
N PRO A 220 5.48 -0.32 -22.70
CA PRO A 220 4.52 0.54 -22.02
C PRO A 220 4.34 1.85 -22.81
N THR A 221 3.15 2.42 -22.72
CA THR A 221 2.83 3.77 -23.22
C THR A 221 2.70 4.78 -22.09
N LEU A 222 2.73 4.30 -20.84
CA LEU A 222 2.68 5.08 -19.62
C LEU A 222 3.53 4.40 -18.54
N LEU A 223 4.36 5.17 -17.87
CA LEU A 223 5.16 4.74 -16.72
C LEU A 223 4.59 5.33 -15.43
N LEU A 224 4.38 4.49 -14.42
CA LEU A 224 3.96 4.90 -13.08
C LEU A 224 5.00 4.44 -12.07
N PHE A 225 5.52 5.38 -11.31
CA PHE A 225 6.47 5.12 -10.23
C PHE A 225 5.77 5.33 -8.89
N ALA A 226 5.56 4.27 -8.16
CA ALA A 226 4.87 4.24 -6.88
C ALA A 226 5.69 3.49 -5.82
N PRO A 227 6.93 3.96 -5.49
CA PRO A 227 7.81 3.25 -4.57
C PRO A 227 7.15 3.04 -3.22
N CYS A 228 7.22 1.81 -2.72
CA CYS A 228 6.60 1.40 -1.47
C CYS A 228 7.12 2.25 -0.29
N GLY A 229 6.19 2.83 0.48
CA GLY A 229 6.51 3.67 1.62
C GLY A 229 7.02 5.09 1.28
N PHE A 230 7.20 5.44 0.00
CA PHE A 230 7.66 6.79 -0.37
C PHE A 230 6.47 7.74 -0.54
N ASP A 231 6.61 8.94 0.05
CA ASP A 231 5.71 10.05 -0.23
C ASP A 231 5.88 10.56 -1.68
N LEU A 232 4.96 11.42 -2.12
CA LEU A 232 4.99 11.97 -3.48
C LEU A 232 6.28 12.75 -3.79
N ALA A 233 6.79 13.52 -2.84
CA ALA A 233 7.97 14.36 -3.07
C ALA A 233 9.21 13.48 -3.30
N ARG A 234 9.39 12.45 -2.52
CA ARG A 234 10.46 11.47 -2.66
C ARG A 234 10.29 10.64 -3.93
N SER A 235 9.09 10.11 -4.16
CA SER A 235 8.77 9.35 -5.37
C SER A 235 9.12 10.15 -6.63
N ALA A 236 8.71 11.43 -6.70
CA ALA A 236 8.99 12.28 -7.86
C ALA A 236 10.49 12.55 -8.04
N ARG A 237 11.19 12.87 -6.97
CA ARG A 237 12.63 13.18 -7.03
C ARG A 237 13.46 11.98 -7.48
N GLU A 238 13.25 10.82 -6.85
CA GLU A 238 14.06 9.64 -7.10
C GLU A 238 13.70 8.99 -8.44
N SER A 239 12.43 9.00 -8.85
CA SER A 239 12.02 8.47 -10.15
C SER A 239 12.45 9.37 -11.31
N ALA A 240 12.44 10.69 -11.15
CA ALA A 240 12.98 11.59 -12.16
C ALA A 240 14.50 11.37 -12.37
N ALA A 241 15.25 11.26 -11.27
CA ALA A 241 16.68 10.95 -11.34
C ALA A 241 16.97 9.59 -12.01
N LEU A 242 16.11 8.58 -11.77
CA LEU A 242 16.21 7.28 -12.42
C LEU A 242 16.02 7.39 -13.94
N LEU A 243 15.03 8.17 -14.40
CA LEU A 243 14.73 8.37 -15.83
C LEU A 243 15.85 9.13 -16.57
N GLU A 244 16.66 9.91 -15.87
CA GLU A 244 17.81 10.61 -16.44
C GLU A 244 19.02 9.69 -16.71
N THR A 245 19.01 8.46 -16.21
CA THR A 245 20.12 7.52 -16.42
C THR A 245 20.10 6.93 -17.84
N PRO A 246 21.28 6.59 -18.42
CA PRO A 246 21.36 6.02 -19.76
C PRO A 246 20.51 4.76 -19.98
N ALA A 247 20.27 3.98 -18.93
CA ALA A 247 19.45 2.79 -19.01
C ALA A 247 17.97 3.07 -19.36
N TRP A 248 17.51 4.31 -19.19
CA TRP A 248 16.13 4.76 -19.46
C TRP A 248 15.99 5.66 -20.70
N GLU A 249 17.04 5.86 -21.51
CA GLU A 249 16.95 6.65 -22.74
C GLU A 249 15.85 6.18 -23.69
N TRP A 250 15.54 4.88 -23.69
CA TRP A 250 14.45 4.30 -24.49
C TRP A 250 13.06 4.84 -24.09
N ALA A 251 12.91 5.36 -22.89
CA ALA A 251 11.65 5.90 -22.37
C ALA A 251 11.41 7.36 -22.79
N ALA A 252 12.34 7.95 -23.53
CA ALA A 252 12.19 9.33 -24.02
C ALA A 252 10.89 9.50 -24.80
N GLY A 253 10.04 10.44 -24.37
CA GLY A 253 8.73 10.70 -24.94
C GLY A 253 7.60 9.78 -24.43
N ILE A 254 7.87 8.84 -23.54
CA ILE A 254 6.83 8.10 -22.80
C ILE A 254 6.42 8.94 -21.60
N GLU A 255 5.13 9.16 -21.44
CA GLU A 255 4.59 9.88 -20.29
C GLU A 255 4.89 9.11 -18.98
N ALA A 256 5.43 9.83 -17.98
CA ALA A 256 5.81 9.25 -16.70
C ALA A 256 5.26 10.06 -15.53
N TRP A 257 4.74 9.34 -14.52
CA TRP A 257 4.19 9.93 -13.30
C TRP A 257 4.78 9.30 -12.06
N ALA A 258 5.06 10.15 -11.08
CA ALA A 258 5.30 9.72 -9.72
C ALA A 258 3.99 9.72 -8.93
N ILE A 259 3.81 8.68 -8.13
CA ILE A 259 2.65 8.47 -7.26
C ILE A 259 3.12 8.50 -5.81
N ASP A 260 2.29 8.99 -4.92
CA ASP A 260 2.46 8.78 -3.48
C ASP A 260 2.23 7.31 -3.17
N GLY A 261 3.32 6.53 -3.20
CA GLY A 261 3.26 5.08 -2.94
C GLY A 261 2.79 4.78 -1.52
N ASN A 262 3.26 5.57 -0.56
CA ASN A 262 2.88 5.43 0.84
C ASN A 262 1.36 5.58 1.04
N ALA A 263 0.76 6.60 0.44
CA ALA A 263 -0.66 6.89 0.64
C ALA A 263 -1.59 5.97 -0.15
N LEU A 264 -1.24 5.58 -1.38
CA LEU A 264 -2.20 5.00 -2.32
C LEU A 264 -1.98 3.53 -2.64
N THR A 265 -0.72 3.06 -2.76
CA THR A 265 -0.45 1.72 -3.27
C THR A 265 0.12 0.76 -2.23
N SER A 266 0.76 1.27 -1.16
CA SER A 266 1.38 0.43 -0.14
C SER A 266 0.43 -0.01 0.99
N ARG A 267 -0.82 0.45 0.98
CA ARG A 267 -1.79 0.24 2.08
C ARG A 267 -3.09 -0.36 1.57
N PRO A 268 -3.30 -1.67 1.76
CA PRO A 268 -4.54 -2.34 1.35
C PRO A 268 -5.71 -1.95 2.27
N GLY A 269 -6.32 -0.81 2.01
CA GLY A 269 -7.36 -0.23 2.85
C GLY A 269 -8.35 0.65 2.09
N PRO A 270 -9.11 1.49 2.78
CA PRO A 270 -10.18 2.30 2.18
C PRO A 270 -9.71 3.23 1.06
N ARG A 271 -8.46 3.70 1.12
CA ARG A 271 -7.88 4.63 0.13
C ARG A 271 -7.54 4.00 -1.22
N LEU A 272 -7.70 2.69 -1.41
CA LEU A 272 -7.57 2.07 -2.73
C LEU A 272 -8.58 2.62 -3.75
N ALA A 273 -9.73 3.16 -3.29
CA ALA A 273 -10.64 3.88 -4.17
C ALA A 273 -10.03 5.21 -4.66
N ASP A 274 -9.32 5.94 -3.80
CA ASP A 274 -8.59 7.17 -4.16
C ASP A 274 -7.47 6.83 -5.16
N ALA A 275 -6.80 5.69 -4.98
CA ALA A 275 -5.78 5.20 -5.90
C ALA A 275 -6.37 4.98 -7.30
N VAL A 276 -7.51 4.29 -7.41
CA VAL A 276 -8.17 4.05 -8.71
C VAL A 276 -8.59 5.37 -9.36
N GLU A 277 -9.18 6.31 -8.62
CA GLU A 277 -9.60 7.60 -9.15
C GLU A 277 -8.39 8.44 -9.60
N THR A 278 -7.30 8.42 -8.84
CA THR A 278 -6.04 9.10 -9.20
C THR A 278 -5.44 8.51 -10.49
N LEU A 279 -5.30 7.19 -10.55
CA LEU A 279 -4.79 6.50 -11.73
C LEU A 279 -5.68 6.71 -12.95
N ALA A 280 -6.99 6.71 -12.77
CA ALA A 280 -7.95 6.93 -13.86
C ALA A 280 -7.85 8.36 -14.44
N GLY A 281 -7.61 9.36 -13.60
CA GLY A 281 -7.33 10.73 -14.03
C GLY A 281 -6.03 10.87 -14.84
N ILE A 282 -5.02 10.04 -14.54
CA ILE A 282 -3.77 9.96 -15.32
C ILE A 282 -4.01 9.24 -16.64
N ILE A 283 -4.68 8.09 -16.60
CA ILE A 283 -4.88 7.19 -17.75
C ILE A 283 -5.83 7.78 -18.78
N ALA A 284 -6.84 8.52 -18.34
CA ALA A 284 -7.89 9.07 -19.19
C ALA A 284 -8.18 10.55 -18.88
N PRO A 285 -7.20 11.47 -19.02
CA PRO A 285 -7.30 12.86 -18.56
C PRO A 285 -8.34 13.70 -19.32
N SER A 286 -8.76 13.27 -20.52
CA SER A 286 -9.83 13.93 -21.29
C SER A 286 -11.24 13.48 -20.86
N ILE A 287 -11.37 12.45 -20.02
CA ILE A 287 -12.63 11.79 -19.68
C ILE A 287 -12.93 11.93 -18.18
N LEU A 288 -11.89 11.83 -17.35
CA LEU A 288 -11.99 11.84 -15.90
C LEU A 288 -11.27 13.06 -15.32
N PRO A 289 -11.61 13.49 -14.11
CA PRO A 289 -10.94 14.59 -13.44
C PRO A 289 -9.42 14.36 -13.36
N ALA A 290 -8.65 15.43 -13.46
CA ALA A 290 -7.20 15.38 -13.26
C ALA A 290 -6.87 14.78 -11.88
N PRO A 291 -5.77 14.01 -11.76
CA PRO A 291 -5.34 13.46 -10.48
C PRO A 291 -5.05 14.58 -9.48
N SER A 292 -5.28 14.30 -8.19
CA SER A 292 -4.92 15.25 -7.15
C SER A 292 -3.40 15.48 -7.14
N ALA A 293 -2.98 16.75 -7.14
CA ALA A 293 -1.57 17.13 -6.99
C ALA A 293 -0.95 16.71 -5.64
N ALA A 294 -1.77 16.30 -4.68
CA ALA A 294 -1.32 15.73 -3.43
C ALA A 294 -0.83 14.27 -3.58
N TYR A 295 -1.31 13.55 -4.61
CA TYR A 295 -1.06 12.12 -4.78
C TYR A 295 -0.29 11.75 -6.03
N ALA A 296 -0.23 12.63 -7.03
CA ALA A 296 0.43 12.33 -8.28
C ALA A 296 1.10 13.57 -8.87
N ARG A 297 2.26 13.36 -9.51
CA ARG A 297 3.02 14.40 -10.22
C ARG A 297 3.58 13.83 -11.52
N ARG A 298 3.33 14.52 -12.62
CA ARG A 298 3.99 14.21 -13.89
C ARG A 298 5.49 14.55 -13.78
N ILE A 299 6.34 13.64 -14.23
CA ILE A 299 7.81 13.76 -14.17
C ILE A 299 8.48 13.67 -15.55
N ALA A 300 7.77 13.17 -16.57
CA ALA A 300 8.16 13.22 -17.97
C ALA A 300 6.92 13.23 -18.90
#